data_8925c4709b76d323fd1c570a0e955f77
#
_entry.id   8925c4709b76d323fd1c570a0e955f77
#
_cell.length_a   1.000
_cell.length_b   1.000
_cell.length_c   1.000
_cell.angle_alpha   90.00
_cell.angle_beta   90.00
_cell.angle_gamma   90.00
#
_symmetry.space_group_name_H-M   'P 1'
#
loop_
_entity.id
_entity.type
_entity.pdbx_description
1 polymer ?
#
loop_
_entity_poly.entity_id
_entity_poly.type
_entity_poly.pdbx_seq_one_letter_code
_entity_poly.pdbx_strand_id
1 'polypeptide(L)'
;MYLENIVIDALEPQQLGRFWEAALGCERLTDETDIFETRLTVEGGPVLDLCFPRVADPASEAPRLHLDLLGGDQQAQEVARLLELGGRHLDIGQRDVPWVVFADPEGNPFCVMEDRA
;
A
#
# COMPACT_ATOMS: atom_id res chain seq x y z
N MET A 1 -4.71 -7.99 -11.90
CA MET A 1 -4.11 -7.20 -10.82
C MET A 1 -5.00 -6.03 -10.48
N TYR A 2 -5.15 -5.71 -9.20
CA TYR A 2 -5.94 -4.55 -8.78
C TYR A 2 -5.28 -3.86 -7.59
N LEU A 3 -5.69 -2.62 -7.33
CA LEU A 3 -5.21 -1.83 -6.20
C LEU A 3 -5.80 -2.40 -4.91
N GLU A 4 -4.93 -2.82 -3.99
CA GLU A 4 -5.35 -3.36 -2.70
C GLU A 4 -5.39 -2.29 -1.62
N ASN A 5 -4.28 -1.58 -1.45
CA ASN A 5 -4.14 -0.57 -0.39
C ASN A 5 -3.46 0.69 -0.90
N ILE A 6 -3.86 1.81 -0.32
CA ILE A 6 -3.05 3.02 -0.30
C ILE A 6 -2.42 3.06 1.09
N VAL A 7 -1.10 2.97 1.16
CA VAL A 7 -0.37 2.87 2.42
C VAL A 7 0.23 4.24 2.76
N ILE A 8 -0.10 4.74 3.95
CA ILE A 8 0.37 6.03 4.45
C ILE A 8 1.07 5.79 5.78
N ASP A 9 2.39 5.93 5.80
CA ASP A 9 3.18 5.76 7.02
C ASP A 9 2.77 6.76 8.08
N ALA A 10 2.70 6.32 9.34
CA ALA A 10 2.17 7.13 10.42
C ALA A 10 3.03 7.04 11.67
N LEU A 11 3.20 8.16 12.36
CA LEU A 11 3.75 8.17 13.72
C LEU A 11 2.69 7.71 14.72
N GLU A 12 1.45 8.15 14.51
CA GLU A 12 0.30 7.84 15.36
C GLU A 12 -0.84 7.30 14.50
N PRO A 13 -0.82 5.98 14.19
CA PRO A 13 -1.80 5.38 13.27
C PRO A 13 -3.25 5.65 13.65
N GLN A 14 -3.58 5.57 14.95
CA GLN A 14 -4.96 5.75 15.41
C GLN A 14 -5.42 7.19 15.18
N GLN A 15 -4.58 8.15 15.50
CA GLN A 15 -4.93 9.56 15.33
C GLN A 15 -5.06 9.92 13.85
N LEU A 16 -4.08 9.51 13.05
CA LEU A 16 -4.09 9.80 11.61
C LEU A 16 -5.21 9.06 10.90
N GLY A 17 -5.37 7.77 11.20
CA GLY A 17 -6.39 6.93 10.58
C GLY A 17 -7.79 7.41 10.90
N ARG A 18 -8.06 7.76 12.16
CA ARG A 18 -9.38 8.28 12.56
C ARG A 18 -9.72 9.60 11.91
N PHE A 19 -8.70 10.44 11.68
CA PHE A 19 -8.91 11.67 10.94
C PHE A 19 -9.46 11.39 9.54
N TRP A 20 -8.78 10.53 8.80
CA TRP A 20 -9.20 10.21 7.43
C TRP A 20 -10.49 9.40 7.38
N GLU A 21 -10.69 8.50 8.33
CA GLU A 21 -11.95 7.75 8.46
C GLU A 21 -13.14 8.68 8.61
N ALA A 22 -13.03 9.67 9.49
CA ALA A 22 -14.09 10.63 9.71
C ALA A 22 -14.26 11.59 8.53
N ALA A 23 -13.14 12.06 7.99
CA ALA A 23 -13.17 13.01 6.86
C ALA A 23 -13.83 12.44 5.62
N LEU A 24 -13.61 11.16 5.34
CA LEU A 24 -14.10 10.51 4.14
C LEU A 24 -15.31 9.61 4.36
N GLY A 25 -15.73 9.41 5.61
CA GLY A 25 -16.87 8.55 5.93
C GLY A 25 -16.57 7.07 5.70
N CYS A 26 -15.37 6.62 6.08
CA CYS A 26 -14.92 5.26 5.83
C CYS A 26 -15.38 4.29 6.92
N GLU A 27 -15.41 3.00 6.55
CA GLU A 27 -15.66 1.90 7.47
C GLU A 27 -14.34 1.47 8.13
N ARG A 28 -14.36 1.26 9.45
CA ARG A 28 -13.16 0.77 10.14
C ARG A 28 -12.94 -0.71 9.87
N LEU A 29 -11.71 -1.08 9.52
CA LEU A 29 -11.30 -2.47 9.33
C LEU A 29 -10.41 -2.95 10.47
N THR A 30 -9.39 -2.17 10.85
CA THR A 30 -8.39 -2.55 11.83
C THR A 30 -8.07 -1.36 12.72
N ASP A 31 -7.99 -1.58 14.03
CA ASP A 31 -7.58 -0.57 15.01
C ASP A 31 -6.69 -1.26 16.04
N GLU A 32 -5.41 -1.37 15.71
CA GLU A 32 -4.40 -1.98 16.56
C GLU A 32 -3.27 -0.99 16.84
N THR A 33 -2.43 -1.30 17.83
CA THR A 33 -1.37 -0.39 18.27
C THR A 33 -0.47 0.09 17.13
N ASP A 34 -0.09 -0.82 16.24
CA ASP A 34 0.90 -0.54 15.21
C ASP A 34 0.30 -0.37 13.82
N ILE A 35 -1.02 -0.49 13.68
CA ILE A 35 -1.67 -0.36 12.39
C ILE A 35 -3.13 0.03 12.55
N PHE A 36 -3.58 0.90 11.66
CA PHE A 36 -4.98 1.29 11.52
C PHE A 36 -5.38 1.15 10.07
N GLU A 37 -6.53 0.53 9.81
CA GLU A 37 -7.02 0.37 8.44
C GLU A 37 -8.47 0.78 8.35
N THR A 38 -8.82 1.45 7.25
CA THR A 38 -10.18 1.90 7.00
C THR A 38 -10.52 1.76 5.52
N ARG A 39 -11.79 1.58 5.21
CA ARG A 39 -12.25 1.31 3.84
C ARG A 39 -13.16 2.41 3.33
N LEU A 40 -12.79 2.97 2.18
CA LEU A 40 -13.62 3.91 1.46
C LEU A 40 -14.42 3.13 0.40
N THR A 41 -15.75 3.20 0.52
CA THR A 41 -16.65 2.62 -0.48
C THR A 41 -17.32 3.74 -1.24
N VAL A 42 -17.13 3.75 -2.55
CA VAL A 42 -17.76 4.72 -3.44
C VAL A 42 -18.93 4.03 -4.13
N GLU A 43 -20.12 4.55 -3.96
CA GLU A 43 -21.32 3.97 -4.56
C GLU A 43 -21.16 3.88 -6.09
N GLY A 44 -21.28 2.68 -6.63
CA GLY A 44 -21.08 2.43 -8.05
C GLY A 44 -19.63 2.48 -8.51
N GLY A 45 -18.68 2.65 -7.59
CA GLY A 45 -17.26 2.77 -7.88
C GLY A 45 -16.42 1.74 -7.14
N PRO A 46 -15.09 1.93 -7.10
CA PRO A 46 -14.19 0.97 -6.48
C PRO A 46 -14.27 1.03 -4.95
N VAL A 47 -13.78 -0.03 -4.33
CA VAL A 47 -13.51 -0.08 -2.90
C VAL A 47 -12.02 0.19 -2.71
N LEU A 48 -11.68 1.16 -1.87
CA LEU A 48 -10.29 1.56 -1.62
C LEU A 48 -9.98 1.41 -0.12
N ASP A 49 -8.95 0.65 0.19
CA ASP A 49 -8.50 0.51 1.58
C ASP A 49 -7.33 1.45 1.83
N LEU A 50 -7.41 2.17 2.94
CA LEU A 50 -6.32 3.02 3.43
C LEU A 50 -5.69 2.32 4.62
N CYS A 51 -4.37 2.14 4.58
CA CYS A 51 -3.61 1.45 5.61
C CYS A 51 -2.59 2.41 6.20
N PHE A 52 -2.59 2.54 7.53
CA PHE A 52 -1.71 3.44 8.28
C PHE A 52 -0.84 2.62 9.23
N PRO A 53 0.28 2.08 8.75
CA PRO A 53 1.21 1.35 9.62
C PRO A 53 2.06 2.34 10.42
N ARG A 54 2.41 1.95 11.65
CA ARG A 54 3.30 2.77 12.47
C ARG A 54 4.73 2.66 11.93
N VAL A 55 5.39 3.80 11.79
CA VAL A 55 6.80 3.87 11.45
C VAL A 55 7.52 4.73 12.48
N ALA A 56 8.81 4.46 12.69
CA ALA A 56 9.61 5.17 13.69
C ALA A 56 9.93 6.60 13.23
N ASP A 57 10.19 6.78 11.93
CA ASP A 57 10.55 8.09 11.37
C ASP A 57 10.02 8.20 9.94
N PRO A 58 8.83 8.81 9.76
CA PRO A 58 8.27 8.99 8.42
C PRO A 58 9.02 10.02 7.58
N ALA A 59 9.96 10.76 8.14
CA ALA A 59 10.81 11.68 7.39
C ALA A 59 12.05 11.00 6.82
N SER A 60 12.20 9.67 7.02
CA SER A 60 13.27 8.91 6.41
C SER A 60 13.16 8.93 4.89
N GLU A 61 14.18 8.42 4.19
CA GLU A 61 14.26 8.44 2.73
C GLU A 61 13.14 7.66 2.03
N ALA A 62 12.47 6.75 2.73
CA ALA A 62 11.34 6.01 2.18
C ALA A 62 10.14 6.94 1.99
N PRO A 63 9.44 6.87 0.85
CA PRO A 63 8.23 7.66 0.65
C PRO A 63 7.19 7.35 1.71
N ARG A 64 6.47 8.40 2.13
CA ARG A 64 5.43 8.26 3.13
C ARG A 64 4.16 7.61 2.59
N LEU A 65 4.02 7.56 1.30
CA LEU A 65 2.84 7.00 0.64
C LEU A 65 3.27 6.06 -0.46
N HIS A 66 2.68 4.86 -0.51
CA HIS A 66 2.88 3.96 -1.62
C HIS A 66 1.63 3.13 -1.87
N LEU A 67 1.55 2.52 -3.05
CA LEU A 67 0.44 1.65 -3.41
C LEU A 67 0.83 0.20 -3.23
N ASP A 68 -0.11 -0.61 -2.74
CA ASP A 68 -0.01 -2.06 -2.76
C ASP A 68 -0.96 -2.60 -3.81
N LEU A 69 -0.42 -3.33 -4.78
CA LEU A 69 -1.21 -3.98 -5.82
C LEU A 69 -1.28 -5.47 -5.52
N LEU A 70 -2.41 -6.09 -5.79
CA LEU A 70 -2.60 -7.52 -5.56
C LEU A 70 -2.51 -8.27 -6.88
N GLY A 71 -1.45 -9.06 -7.05
CA GLY A 71 -1.25 -9.93 -8.20
C GLY A 71 -1.79 -11.34 -7.98
N GLY A 72 -1.87 -11.78 -6.73
CA GLY A 72 -2.32 -13.10 -6.37
C GLY A 72 -1.46 -14.19 -7.00
N ASP A 73 -2.09 -15.23 -7.49
CA ASP A 73 -1.40 -16.32 -8.20
C ASP A 73 -0.87 -15.89 -9.57
N GLN A 74 -1.20 -14.68 -10.01
CA GLN A 74 -0.71 -14.07 -11.24
C GLN A 74 0.48 -13.13 -10.99
N GLN A 75 1.03 -13.11 -9.77
CA GLN A 75 2.10 -12.17 -9.41
C GLN A 75 3.26 -12.19 -10.41
N ALA A 76 3.75 -13.37 -10.77
CA ALA A 76 4.89 -13.48 -11.68
C ALA A 76 4.59 -12.92 -13.07
N GLN A 77 3.40 -13.18 -13.60
CA GLN A 77 2.97 -12.65 -14.90
C GLN A 77 2.80 -11.14 -14.85
N GLU A 78 2.25 -10.62 -13.75
CA GLU A 78 2.08 -9.18 -13.57
C GLU A 78 3.42 -8.48 -13.43
N VAL A 79 4.39 -9.10 -12.73
CA VAL A 79 5.76 -8.58 -12.63
C VAL A 79 6.37 -8.46 -14.03
N ALA A 80 6.26 -9.52 -14.84
CA ALA A 80 6.80 -9.50 -16.21
C ALA A 80 6.14 -8.39 -17.05
N ARG A 81 4.83 -8.22 -16.93
CA ARG A 81 4.09 -7.18 -17.64
C ARG A 81 4.53 -5.79 -17.23
N LEU A 82 4.73 -5.57 -15.93
CA LEU A 82 5.16 -4.26 -15.43
C LEU A 82 6.57 -3.90 -15.90
N LEU A 83 7.47 -4.88 -16.00
CA LEU A 83 8.80 -4.65 -16.56
C LEU A 83 8.70 -4.19 -18.02
N GLU A 84 7.82 -4.81 -18.81
CA GLU A 84 7.60 -4.41 -20.20
C GLU A 84 7.01 -3.00 -20.31
N LEU A 85 6.20 -2.60 -19.33
CA LEU A 85 5.60 -1.25 -19.30
C LEU A 85 6.55 -0.15 -18.85
N GLY A 86 7.77 -0.50 -18.44
CA GLY A 86 8.77 0.48 -18.03
C GLY A 86 9.04 0.55 -16.54
N GLY A 87 8.41 -0.33 -15.75
CA GLY A 87 8.72 -0.45 -14.33
C GLY A 87 10.06 -1.15 -14.12
N ARG A 88 10.59 -1.06 -12.93
CA ARG A 88 11.83 -1.76 -12.58
C ARG A 88 11.79 -2.24 -11.13
N HIS A 89 12.54 -3.28 -10.85
CA HIS A 89 12.74 -3.74 -9.48
C HIS A 89 13.44 -2.67 -8.66
N LEU A 90 13.04 -2.55 -7.39
CA LEU A 90 13.60 -1.58 -6.47
C LEU A 90 14.02 -2.29 -5.19
N ASP A 91 15.24 -2.03 -4.74
CA ASP A 91 15.74 -2.54 -3.46
C ASP A 91 15.70 -1.40 -2.44
N ILE A 92 14.82 -1.54 -1.46
CA ILE A 92 14.69 -0.60 -0.35
C ILE A 92 15.07 -1.25 0.97
N GLY A 93 15.83 -2.38 0.90
CA GLY A 93 16.24 -3.14 2.07
C GLY A 93 15.21 -4.14 2.56
N GLN A 94 14.25 -4.53 1.74
CA GLN A 94 13.09 -5.31 2.15
C GLN A 94 13.37 -6.77 2.46
N ARG A 95 14.51 -7.32 2.08
CA ARG A 95 14.87 -8.73 2.31
C ARG A 95 13.89 -9.73 1.68
N ASP A 96 13.79 -10.95 2.22
CA ASP A 96 12.90 -12.01 1.74
C ASP A 96 11.47 -11.75 2.23
N VAL A 97 10.68 -11.15 1.37
CA VAL A 97 9.27 -10.87 1.62
C VAL A 97 8.42 -11.42 0.48
N PRO A 98 7.14 -11.77 0.73
CA PRO A 98 6.29 -12.35 -0.31
C PRO A 98 5.80 -11.37 -1.36
N TRP A 99 6.13 -10.09 -1.22
CA TRP A 99 5.79 -9.09 -2.23
C TRP A 99 7.02 -8.66 -3.00
N VAL A 100 6.80 -8.13 -4.19
CA VAL A 100 7.85 -7.59 -5.05
C VAL A 100 7.80 -6.08 -5.01
N VAL A 101 8.93 -5.43 -4.74
CA VAL A 101 9.02 -3.97 -4.70
C VAL A 101 9.48 -3.47 -6.06
N PHE A 102 8.72 -2.53 -6.61
CA PHE A 102 8.95 -1.93 -7.91
C PHE A 102 9.05 -0.42 -7.83
N ALA A 103 9.62 0.17 -8.85
CA ALA A 103 9.48 1.60 -9.11
C ALA A 103 8.79 1.80 -10.45
N ASP A 104 7.94 2.82 -10.54
CA ASP A 104 7.37 3.24 -11.81
C ASP A 104 8.42 3.97 -12.65
N PRO A 105 8.13 4.37 -13.91
CA PRO A 105 9.14 5.03 -14.76
C PRO A 105 9.76 6.29 -14.17
N GLU A 106 9.11 6.94 -13.20
CA GLU A 106 9.65 8.12 -12.55
C GLU A 106 10.22 7.86 -11.17
N GLY A 107 10.31 6.59 -10.76
CA GLY A 107 10.96 6.20 -9.52
C GLY A 107 10.04 6.12 -8.31
N ASN A 108 8.72 6.21 -8.48
CA ASN A 108 7.79 6.07 -7.36
C ASN A 108 7.68 4.60 -6.97
N PRO A 109 7.94 4.24 -5.71
CA PRO A 109 7.87 2.84 -5.29
C PRO A 109 6.43 2.36 -5.09
N PHE A 110 6.23 1.08 -5.36
CA PHE A 110 4.98 0.39 -5.06
C PHE A 110 5.28 -1.09 -4.88
N CYS A 111 4.34 -1.84 -4.35
CA CYS A 111 4.50 -3.27 -4.10
C CYS A 111 3.48 -4.07 -4.88
N VAL A 112 3.91 -5.24 -5.39
CA VAL A 112 3.03 -6.24 -5.98
C VAL A 112 2.98 -7.42 -5.04
N MET A 113 1.83 -7.66 -4.45
CA MET A 113 1.64 -8.66 -3.41
C MET A 113 1.18 -9.98 -4.00
N GLU A 114 1.54 -11.07 -3.35
CA GLU A 114 1.09 -12.41 -3.73
C GLU A 114 -0.33 -12.66 -3.21
N ASP A 115 -0.59 -12.27 -1.97
CA ASP A 115 -1.92 -12.36 -1.38
C ASP A 115 -2.15 -11.21 -0.39
N ARG A 116 -3.31 -11.22 0.26
CA ARG A 116 -3.74 -10.15 1.15
C ARG A 116 -3.13 -10.18 2.55
N ALA A 117 -2.30 -11.11 2.83
CA ALA A 117 -1.81 -11.32 4.19
C ALA A 117 -1.28 -10.07 4.90
#